data_9df57d8cbea904914b0158c8f7e9e61f
#
_entry.id   9df57d8cbea904914b0158c8f7e9e61f
#
_cell.length_a   1.000
_cell.length_b   1.000
_cell.length_c   1.000
_cell.angle_alpha   90.00
_cell.angle_beta   90.00
_cell.angle_gamma   90.00
#
_symmetry.space_group_name_H-M   'P 1'
#
loop_
_entity.id
_entity.type
_entity.pdbx_description
1 polymer ?
#
loop_
_entity_poly.entity_id
_entity_poly.type
_entity_poly.pdbx_seq_one_letter_code
_entity_poly.pdbx_strand_id
1 'polypeptide(L)'
;MDIKKLKPSGDWKSGKYIPINPEKYIGDINNIIYRSSWERKFCQYCDLKKEILKWSSEPASVKYWSPIDKKEHEYHIDFYIKVQKEEIQEDWFIEIKPEGQYALDKKPEEIKGPLTEKKVRAYNERMKVWITNRAKMEAAKRYAESIGYKFGAVDENFLFG
;
A
#
# COMPACT_ATOMS: atom_id res chain seq x y z
N MET A 1 21.25 5.65 -7.13
CA MET A 1 21.09 5.62 -5.66
C MET A 1 20.74 4.19 -5.22
N ASP A 2 21.45 3.68 -4.24
CA ASP A 2 21.18 2.34 -3.73
C ASP A 2 20.03 2.41 -2.72
N ILE A 3 18.87 1.86 -3.10
CA ILE A 3 17.67 1.85 -2.26
C ILE A 3 17.92 1.12 -0.93
N LYS A 4 18.83 0.13 -0.92
CA LYS A 4 19.18 -0.61 0.29
C LYS A 4 19.75 0.29 1.40
N LYS A 5 20.42 1.38 1.02
CA LYS A 5 20.96 2.35 1.98
C LYS A 5 19.89 3.23 2.63
N LEU A 6 18.66 3.19 2.09
CA LEU A 6 17.55 4.00 2.57
C LEU A 6 16.62 3.20 3.48
N LYS A 7 17.12 2.14 4.11
CA LYS A 7 16.32 1.31 5.01
C LYS A 7 15.62 2.19 6.05
N PRO A 8 14.30 2.13 6.18
CA PRO A 8 13.60 2.96 7.16
C PRO A 8 14.10 2.65 8.56
N SER A 9 14.36 3.67 9.34
CA SER A 9 14.47 3.51 10.79
C SER A 9 13.08 3.07 11.27
N GLY A 10 12.98 2.32 12.36
CA GLY A 10 11.71 1.84 12.87
C GLY A 10 10.72 2.94 13.29
N ASP A 11 11.01 4.19 12.99
CA ASP A 11 10.18 5.34 13.33
C ASP A 11 9.18 5.63 12.21
N TRP A 12 7.90 5.60 12.53
CA TRP A 12 6.80 5.94 11.63
C TRP A 12 6.64 7.46 11.58
N LYS A 13 7.49 8.12 10.80
CA LYS A 13 7.46 9.59 10.70
C LYS A 13 6.74 10.02 9.43
N SER A 14 5.75 10.90 9.59
CA SER A 14 5.12 11.59 8.47
C SER A 14 5.89 12.83 8.08
N GLY A 15 5.73 13.28 6.84
CA GLY A 15 6.35 14.50 6.34
C GLY A 15 5.96 14.79 4.91
N LYS A 16 6.56 15.83 4.35
CA LYS A 16 6.39 16.19 2.95
C LYS A 16 7.59 15.73 2.13
N TYR A 17 7.31 15.09 1.00
CA TYR A 17 8.33 14.67 0.06
C TYR A 17 8.57 15.75 -0.97
N ILE A 18 9.84 16.10 -1.20
CA ILE A 18 10.24 17.08 -2.22
C ILE A 18 10.84 16.29 -3.38
N PRO A 19 10.17 16.25 -4.56
CA PRO A 19 10.66 15.46 -5.68
C PRO A 19 11.90 16.08 -6.34
N ILE A 20 12.81 15.20 -6.77
CA ILE A 20 13.97 15.57 -7.58
C ILE A 20 13.54 15.73 -9.03
N ASN A 21 12.56 14.93 -9.48
CA ASN A 21 12.01 14.97 -10.82
C ASN A 21 10.52 15.36 -10.77
N PRO A 22 10.20 16.64 -10.48
CA PRO A 22 8.82 17.06 -10.26
C PRO A 22 7.91 16.87 -11.46
N GLU A 23 8.45 16.80 -12.67
CA GLU A 23 7.70 16.57 -13.91
C GLU A 23 7.04 15.20 -13.97
N LYS A 24 7.51 14.24 -13.17
CA LYS A 24 6.92 12.90 -13.08
C LYS A 24 5.66 12.85 -12.22
N TYR A 25 5.53 13.79 -11.27
CA TYR A 25 4.46 13.75 -10.28
C TYR A 25 3.16 14.29 -10.86
N ILE A 26 2.06 13.56 -10.64
CA ILE A 26 0.71 14.00 -11.00
C ILE A 26 0.04 14.51 -9.74
N GLY A 27 -0.21 15.82 -9.69
CA GLY A 27 -0.82 16.49 -8.55
C GLY A 27 -0.01 17.68 -8.09
N ASP A 28 -0.28 18.12 -6.85
CA ASP A 28 0.40 19.26 -6.24
C ASP A 28 1.77 18.84 -5.69
N ILE A 29 2.84 19.24 -6.39
CA ILE A 29 4.22 18.91 -5.99
C ILE A 29 4.61 19.54 -4.65
N ASN A 30 3.89 20.54 -4.18
CA ASN A 30 4.14 21.19 -2.90
C ASN A 30 3.42 20.49 -1.74
N ASN A 31 2.64 19.46 -2.02
CA ASN A 31 1.83 18.79 -1.01
C ASN A 31 1.86 17.27 -1.16
N ILE A 32 3.05 16.71 -1.36
CA ILE A 32 3.25 15.26 -1.41
C ILE A 32 3.52 14.78 0.00
N ILE A 33 2.52 14.16 0.63
CA ILE A 33 2.59 13.75 2.03
C ILE A 33 2.86 12.24 2.10
N TYR A 34 3.87 11.86 2.88
CA TYR A 34 4.07 10.47 3.29
C TYR A 34 3.70 10.34 4.76
N ARG A 35 3.07 9.22 5.12
CA ARG A 35 2.60 8.97 6.48
C ARG A 35 3.44 7.92 7.22
N SER A 36 4.44 7.35 6.54
CA SER A 36 5.36 6.37 7.11
C SER A 36 6.69 6.41 6.38
N SER A 37 7.72 5.82 6.99
CA SER A 37 9.04 5.67 6.36
C SER A 37 8.97 4.83 5.08
N TRP A 38 8.07 3.84 5.05
CA TRP A 38 7.85 2.98 3.87
C TRP A 38 7.28 3.77 2.70
N GLU A 39 6.30 4.62 2.96
CA GLU A 39 5.74 5.50 1.94
C GLU A 39 6.77 6.50 1.43
N ARG A 40 7.56 7.09 2.31
CA ARG A 40 8.66 7.98 1.91
C ARG A 40 9.62 7.27 0.97
N LYS A 41 9.98 6.03 1.30
CA LYS A 41 10.88 5.24 0.47
C LYS A 41 10.27 4.93 -0.90
N PHE A 42 8.98 4.64 -0.93
CA PHE A 42 8.29 4.42 -2.19
C PHE A 42 8.22 5.69 -3.03
N CYS A 43 8.03 6.87 -2.41
CA CYS A 43 8.14 8.15 -3.11
C CYS A 43 9.50 8.30 -3.79
N GLN A 44 10.59 7.98 -3.08
CA GLN A 44 11.93 8.02 -3.64
C GLN A 44 12.10 7.02 -4.80
N TYR A 45 11.56 5.83 -4.64
CA TYR A 45 11.57 4.82 -5.70
C TYR A 45 10.87 5.34 -6.98
N CYS A 46 9.68 5.88 -6.84
CA CYS A 46 8.91 6.42 -7.97
C CYS A 46 9.63 7.59 -8.65
N ASP A 47 10.20 8.47 -7.85
CA ASP A 47 10.88 9.68 -8.32
C ASP A 47 12.15 9.35 -9.09
N LEU A 48 12.92 8.35 -8.62
CA LEU A 48 14.26 8.06 -9.13
C LEU A 48 14.32 6.94 -10.17
N LYS A 49 13.37 6.01 -10.17
CA LYS A 49 13.38 4.89 -11.13
C LYS A 49 12.93 5.33 -12.50
N LYS A 50 13.77 5.04 -13.47
CA LYS A 50 13.54 5.41 -14.88
C LYS A 50 12.28 4.76 -15.46
N GLU A 51 11.97 3.53 -15.05
CA GLU A 51 10.82 2.77 -15.50
C GLU A 51 9.49 3.38 -15.04
N ILE A 52 9.51 4.17 -13.97
CA ILE A 52 8.32 4.89 -13.50
C ILE A 52 8.22 6.21 -14.26
N LEU A 53 7.25 6.31 -15.15
CA LEU A 53 7.06 7.49 -15.97
C LEU A 53 6.31 8.60 -15.25
N LYS A 54 5.30 8.21 -14.47
CA LYS A 54 4.44 9.10 -13.70
C LYS A 54 4.07 8.43 -12.39
N TRP A 55 3.76 9.22 -11.38
CA TRP A 55 3.32 8.70 -10.09
C TRP A 55 2.52 9.74 -9.31
N SER A 56 1.74 9.27 -8.35
CA SER A 56 0.97 10.13 -7.45
C SER A 56 0.80 9.45 -6.09
N SER A 57 0.81 10.23 -5.03
CA SER A 57 0.48 9.79 -3.66
C SER A 57 -1.00 10.04 -3.40
N GLU A 58 -1.68 9.09 -2.78
CA GLU A 58 -3.11 9.17 -2.45
C GLU A 58 -3.96 9.60 -3.66
N PRO A 59 -3.87 8.86 -4.80
CA PRO A 59 -4.51 9.30 -6.04
C PRO A 59 -6.02 9.26 -6.02
N ALA A 60 -6.61 8.38 -5.22
CA ALA A 60 -8.06 8.14 -5.20
C ALA A 60 -8.47 7.47 -3.91
N SER A 61 -9.75 7.56 -3.59
CA SER A 61 -10.37 6.78 -2.54
C SER A 61 -11.48 5.90 -3.12
N VAL A 62 -11.70 4.75 -2.48
CA VAL A 62 -12.75 3.82 -2.85
C VAL A 62 -13.61 3.52 -1.64
N LYS A 63 -14.88 3.29 -1.87
CA LYS A 63 -15.79 2.86 -0.82
C LYS A 63 -15.79 1.35 -0.72
N TYR A 64 -15.77 0.85 0.50
CA TYR A 64 -15.89 -0.58 0.76
C TYR A 64 -16.87 -0.83 1.90
N TRP A 65 -17.51 -1.98 1.85
CA TRP A 65 -18.39 -2.43 2.92
C TRP A 65 -17.59 -3.25 3.91
N SER A 66 -17.61 -2.85 5.20
CA SER A 66 -16.95 -3.61 6.26
C SER A 66 -17.90 -4.68 6.80
N PRO A 67 -17.54 -5.98 6.72
CA PRO A 67 -18.36 -7.03 7.33
C PRO A 67 -18.29 -7.00 8.87
N ILE A 68 -17.35 -6.26 9.44
CA ILE A 68 -17.16 -6.21 10.89
C ILE A 68 -18.21 -5.32 11.55
N ASP A 69 -18.35 -4.07 11.09
CA ASP A 69 -19.30 -3.13 11.67
C ASP A 69 -20.56 -2.95 10.80
N LYS A 70 -20.59 -3.60 9.63
CA LYS A 70 -21.70 -3.55 8.66
C LYS A 70 -22.01 -2.12 8.22
N LYS A 71 -20.95 -1.37 7.93
CA LYS A 71 -21.03 0.01 7.45
C LYS A 71 -20.12 0.20 6.24
N GLU A 72 -20.44 1.22 5.45
CA GLU A 72 -19.61 1.68 4.36
C GLU A 72 -18.49 2.56 4.90
N HIS A 73 -17.28 2.32 4.43
CA HIS A 73 -16.08 3.08 4.79
C HIS A 73 -15.35 3.53 3.53
N GLU A 74 -14.47 4.51 3.68
CA GLU A 74 -13.56 4.95 2.64
C GLU A 74 -12.17 4.34 2.85
N TYR A 75 -11.57 3.90 1.73
CA TYR A 75 -10.18 3.45 1.72
C TYR A 75 -9.40 4.32 0.73
N HIS A 76 -8.33 4.94 1.22
CA HIS A 76 -7.44 5.75 0.39
C HIS A 76 -6.34 4.88 -0.19
N ILE A 77 -6.26 4.83 -1.53
CA ILE A 77 -5.22 4.09 -2.23
C ILE A 77 -3.90 4.81 -2.00
N ASP A 78 -2.83 4.08 -1.65
CA ASP A 78 -1.56 4.69 -1.28
C ASP A 78 -0.88 5.40 -2.44
N PHE A 79 -0.75 4.74 -3.60
CA PHE A 79 -0.02 5.29 -4.73
C PHE A 79 -0.62 4.90 -6.07
N TYR A 80 -0.37 5.74 -7.05
CA TYR A 80 -0.53 5.46 -8.47
C TYR A 80 0.82 5.52 -9.14
N ILE A 81 1.10 4.59 -10.06
CA ILE A 81 2.28 4.62 -10.91
C ILE A 81 1.94 4.28 -12.36
N LYS A 82 2.64 4.93 -13.28
CA LYS A 82 2.68 4.53 -14.68
C LYS A 82 4.05 3.94 -14.97
N VAL A 83 4.08 2.68 -15.36
CA VAL A 83 5.31 1.91 -15.55
C VAL A 83 5.54 1.65 -17.04
N GLN A 84 6.78 1.83 -17.48
CA GLN A 84 7.21 1.40 -18.81
C GLN A 84 7.83 0.00 -18.71
N LYS A 85 7.22 -0.98 -19.37
CA LYS A 85 7.75 -2.34 -19.48
C LYS A 85 7.99 -2.64 -20.97
N GLU A 86 9.25 -2.55 -21.40
CA GLU A 86 9.60 -2.70 -22.81
C GLU A 86 8.79 -1.73 -23.69
N GLU A 87 7.88 -2.23 -24.52
CA GLU A 87 7.03 -1.40 -25.38
C GLU A 87 5.65 -1.12 -24.80
N ILE A 88 5.36 -1.65 -23.60
CA ILE A 88 4.05 -1.55 -22.96
C ILE A 88 4.09 -0.60 -21.78
N GLN A 89 3.11 0.28 -21.67
CA GLN A 89 2.89 1.10 -20.49
C GLN A 89 1.71 0.54 -19.68
N GLU A 90 1.89 0.46 -18.37
CA GLU A 90 0.85 -0.02 -17.47
C GLU A 90 0.59 1.00 -16.37
N ASP A 91 -0.69 1.14 -16.01
CA ASP A 91 -1.13 1.95 -14.89
C ASP A 91 -1.47 1.03 -13.71
N TRP A 92 -0.93 1.37 -12.54
CA TRP A 92 -1.10 0.57 -11.33
C TRP A 92 -1.53 1.43 -10.15
N PHE A 93 -2.45 0.91 -9.36
CA PHE A 93 -2.64 1.34 -7.98
C PHE A 93 -1.84 0.43 -7.06
N ILE A 94 -1.13 1.02 -6.13
CA ILE A 94 -0.18 0.31 -5.25
C ILE A 94 -0.54 0.56 -3.79
N GLU A 95 -0.57 -0.53 -3.03
CA GLU A 95 -0.67 -0.52 -1.58
C GLU A 95 0.68 -0.86 -0.97
N ILE A 96 1.11 -0.09 0.01
CA ILE A 96 2.37 -0.34 0.73
C ILE A 96 2.07 -1.18 1.97
N LYS A 97 2.69 -2.36 2.05
CA LYS A 97 2.53 -3.29 3.17
C LYS A 97 3.88 -3.56 3.82
N PRO A 98 4.14 -3.05 5.04
CA PRO A 98 5.34 -3.42 5.79
C PRO A 98 5.35 -4.90 6.15
N GLU A 99 6.54 -5.44 6.40
CA GLU A 99 6.71 -6.81 6.84
C GLU A 99 5.85 -7.10 8.07
N GLY A 100 5.28 -8.30 8.12
CA GLY A 100 4.37 -8.71 9.18
C GLY A 100 2.93 -8.28 8.98
N GLN A 101 2.68 -7.31 8.09
CA GLN A 101 1.31 -6.92 7.71
C GLN A 101 0.90 -7.48 6.34
N TYR A 102 1.81 -8.19 5.69
CA TYR A 102 1.61 -8.77 4.36
C TYR A 102 0.86 -10.10 4.47
N ALA A 103 -0.38 -10.00 4.86
CA ALA A 103 -1.21 -11.19 5.03
C ALA A 103 -2.49 -11.10 4.17
N LEU A 104 -2.38 -10.51 2.98
CA LEU A 104 -3.53 -10.39 2.08
C LEU A 104 -4.13 -11.73 1.72
N ASP A 105 -3.26 -12.75 1.60
CA ASP A 105 -3.66 -14.08 1.18
C ASP A 105 -3.62 -15.12 2.31
N LYS A 106 -3.25 -14.68 3.52
CA LYS A 106 -3.12 -15.60 4.66
C LYS A 106 -4.15 -15.30 5.74
N LYS A 107 -5.14 -16.16 5.80
CA LYS A 107 -6.05 -16.20 6.94
C LYS A 107 -5.24 -16.50 8.21
N PRO A 108 -5.54 -15.85 9.36
CA PRO A 108 -4.89 -16.19 10.62
C PRO A 108 -4.97 -17.68 10.93
N GLU A 109 -3.87 -18.25 11.40
CA GLU A 109 -3.83 -19.66 11.79
C GLU A 109 -4.74 -19.92 12.98
N GLU A 110 -5.36 -21.09 13.00
CA GLU A 110 -6.17 -21.53 14.13
C GLU A 110 -5.33 -21.57 15.41
N ILE A 111 -6.02 -21.37 16.56
CA ILE A 111 -5.37 -21.40 17.85
C ILE A 111 -4.85 -22.80 18.15
N LYS A 112 -3.54 -22.89 18.47
CA LYS A 112 -2.90 -24.14 18.87
C LYS A 112 -2.89 -24.28 20.38
N GLY A 113 -3.15 -25.50 20.86
CA GLY A 113 -3.13 -25.84 22.29
C GLY A 113 -4.42 -25.43 23.01
N PRO A 114 -4.38 -25.35 24.35
CA PRO A 114 -5.57 -25.01 25.15
C PRO A 114 -6.09 -23.62 24.82
N LEU A 115 -7.42 -23.50 24.72
CA LEU A 115 -8.07 -22.21 24.50
C LEU A 115 -8.04 -21.40 25.78
N THR A 116 -7.48 -20.20 25.72
CA THR A 116 -7.52 -19.21 26.80
C THR A 116 -8.22 -17.97 26.30
N GLU A 117 -8.79 -17.17 27.19
CA GLU A 117 -9.43 -15.91 26.82
C GLU A 117 -8.48 -14.99 26.05
N LYS A 118 -7.21 -14.94 26.48
CA LYS A 118 -6.18 -14.14 25.82
C LYS A 118 -5.93 -14.58 24.39
N LYS A 119 -5.82 -15.90 24.15
CA LYS A 119 -5.60 -16.47 22.82
C LYS A 119 -6.80 -16.22 21.90
N VAL A 120 -8.00 -16.43 22.40
CA VAL A 120 -9.24 -16.21 21.65
C VAL A 120 -9.37 -14.74 21.26
N ARG A 121 -9.13 -13.81 22.19
CA ARG A 121 -9.18 -12.37 21.94
C ARG A 121 -8.17 -11.97 20.85
N ALA A 122 -6.94 -12.42 20.96
CA ALA A 122 -5.89 -12.14 20.01
C ALA A 122 -6.23 -12.68 18.61
N TYR A 123 -6.76 -13.89 18.54
CA TYR A 123 -7.20 -14.50 17.28
C TYR A 123 -8.34 -13.67 16.64
N ASN A 124 -9.34 -13.30 17.43
CA ASN A 124 -10.48 -12.51 16.93
C ASN A 124 -10.03 -11.14 16.39
N GLU A 125 -9.09 -10.49 17.06
CA GLU A 125 -8.54 -9.23 16.58
C GLU A 125 -7.78 -9.40 15.26
N ARG A 126 -6.98 -10.45 15.13
CA ARG A 126 -6.29 -10.75 13.86
C ARG A 126 -7.28 -11.05 12.74
N MET A 127 -8.36 -11.79 13.03
CA MET A 127 -9.40 -12.08 12.05
C MET A 127 -10.10 -10.81 11.56
N LYS A 128 -10.42 -9.89 12.47
CA LYS A 128 -11.03 -8.61 12.09
C LYS A 128 -10.13 -7.81 11.15
N VAL A 129 -8.84 -7.74 11.46
CA VAL A 129 -7.86 -7.04 10.60
C VAL A 129 -7.79 -7.71 9.23
N TRP A 130 -7.70 -9.03 9.19
CA TRP A 130 -7.64 -9.77 7.92
C TRP A 130 -8.90 -9.56 7.07
N ILE A 131 -10.08 -9.67 7.67
CA ILE A 131 -11.37 -9.47 6.98
C ILE A 131 -11.46 -8.04 6.43
N THR A 132 -11.11 -7.04 7.24
CA THR A 132 -11.13 -5.63 6.84
C THR A 132 -10.17 -5.38 5.69
N ASN A 133 -8.94 -5.88 5.77
CA ASN A 133 -7.94 -5.69 4.71
C ASN A 133 -8.38 -6.35 3.40
N ARG A 134 -8.98 -7.54 3.46
CA ARG A 134 -9.53 -8.18 2.26
C ARG A 134 -10.63 -7.35 1.62
N ALA A 135 -11.54 -6.80 2.41
CA ALA A 135 -12.62 -5.95 1.89
C ALA A 135 -12.06 -4.71 1.20
N LYS A 136 -11.07 -4.06 1.79
CA LYS A 136 -10.38 -2.91 1.19
C LYS A 136 -9.71 -3.27 -0.13
N MET A 137 -8.93 -4.36 -0.14
CA MET A 137 -8.17 -4.77 -1.32
C MET A 137 -9.07 -5.19 -2.47
N GLU A 138 -10.15 -5.92 -2.18
CA GLU A 138 -11.12 -6.30 -3.21
C GLU A 138 -11.80 -5.08 -3.82
N ALA A 139 -12.16 -4.09 -3.00
CA ALA A 139 -12.76 -2.85 -3.48
C ALA A 139 -11.77 -2.06 -4.36
N ALA A 140 -10.52 -1.93 -3.92
CA ALA A 140 -9.47 -1.23 -4.67
C ALA A 140 -9.19 -1.94 -6.00
N LYS A 141 -9.10 -3.26 -5.98
CA LYS A 141 -8.87 -4.07 -7.18
C LYS A 141 -10.00 -3.92 -8.19
N ARG A 142 -11.25 -4.00 -7.73
CA ARG A 142 -12.41 -3.81 -8.60
C ARG A 142 -12.43 -2.42 -9.23
N TYR A 143 -12.12 -1.40 -8.44
CA TYR A 143 -12.06 -0.04 -8.95
C TYR A 143 -10.95 0.09 -10.01
N ALA A 144 -9.76 -0.41 -9.73
CA ALA A 144 -8.65 -0.39 -10.67
C ALA A 144 -9.02 -1.07 -11.99
N GLU A 145 -9.56 -2.29 -11.92
CA GLU A 145 -9.98 -3.04 -13.10
C GLU A 145 -11.06 -2.31 -13.90
N SER A 146 -11.97 -1.60 -13.22
CA SER A 146 -13.05 -0.85 -13.88
C SER A 146 -12.53 0.29 -14.78
N ILE A 147 -11.36 0.82 -14.48
CA ILE A 147 -10.73 1.90 -15.27
C ILE A 147 -9.52 1.42 -16.07
N GLY A 148 -9.32 0.10 -16.19
CA GLY A 148 -8.24 -0.48 -16.97
C GLY A 148 -6.89 -0.48 -16.26
N TYR A 149 -6.86 -0.28 -14.96
CA TYR A 149 -5.64 -0.27 -14.15
C TYR A 149 -5.43 -1.64 -13.50
N LYS A 150 -4.18 -1.90 -13.12
CA LYS A 150 -3.81 -3.05 -12.29
C LYS A 150 -3.73 -2.62 -10.83
N PHE A 151 -3.85 -3.56 -9.93
CA PHE A 151 -3.68 -3.33 -8.50
C PHE A 151 -2.64 -4.30 -7.96
N GLY A 152 -1.74 -3.79 -7.13
CA GLY A 152 -0.72 -4.61 -6.47
C GLY A 152 -0.37 -4.06 -5.11
N ALA A 153 0.17 -4.96 -4.27
CA ALA A 153 0.75 -4.58 -3.00
C ALA A 153 2.25 -4.79 -3.06
N VAL A 154 3.01 -3.89 -2.45
CA VAL A 154 4.46 -3.99 -2.40
C VAL A 154 4.91 -4.03 -0.95
N ASP A 155 5.91 -4.85 -0.70
CA ASP A 155 6.51 -5.04 0.60
C ASP A 155 7.99 -4.65 0.60
N GLU A 156 8.66 -4.97 1.68
CA GLU A 156 10.10 -4.73 1.81
C GLU A 156 10.92 -5.40 0.73
N ASN A 157 10.53 -6.62 0.34
CA ASN A 157 11.28 -7.37 -0.67
C ASN A 157 11.23 -6.65 -2.02
N PHE A 158 10.10 -6.05 -2.35
CA PHE A 158 9.99 -5.23 -3.54
C PHE A 158 10.89 -3.99 -3.45
N LEU A 159 10.87 -3.30 -2.30
CA LEU A 159 11.62 -2.06 -2.11
C LEU A 159 13.13 -2.27 -1.95
N PHE A 160 13.54 -3.41 -1.43
CA PHE A 160 14.94 -3.72 -1.11
C PHE A 160 15.51 -4.90 -1.91
N GLY A 161 14.68 -5.61 -2.62
CA GLY A 161 15.10 -6.71 -3.51
C GLY A 161 15.70 -6.23 -4.81
#